data_712574a98dc12e9dd397a4795c3c9bd6
#
_entry.id   712574a98dc12e9dd397a4795c3c9bd6
#
_cell.length_a   1.000
_cell.length_b   1.000
_cell.length_c   1.000
_cell.angle_alpha   90.00
_cell.angle_beta   90.00
_cell.angle_gamma   90.00
#
_symmetry.space_group_name_H-M   'P 1'
#
loop_
_entity.id
_entity.type
_entity.pdbx_description
1 polymer ?
#
loop_
_entity_poly.entity_id
_entity_poly.type
_entity_poly.pdbx_seq_one_letter_code
_entity_poly.pdbx_strand_id
1 'polypeptide(L)'
;MLSTLRQQAAYLQCLDSIKVGTQPASLGLLRSARLPVVAALCMDLQEPVLLLTDRADRASMLFDELRFWLPDFPRLYFPEPTPMFYEKAAWGSLTRRDRLQTMAALVNYYKLGSQKPDKPCVVIAPLRAVMTRTLPRRDYIIASKVLKINGHANPDTLLREWARLGYENTEVVVDHGQFSKRGGILDIWTPAEPYPVRLEFFGEEIDTLRFFDPATQRTVSNIDQIQITPAREFIPDGDLKFSGEDGFVDEFQIPVIHPLSSTILDYFPPESLILVDSLSNIQSFGEEIEEQALKNRAEVVREGIIPADFPVPYISWSEVLEMISNRRWMELLRPNNEDMGSLGSKFSPGMRFAGQIKNFVNYLETCCREGDEMVIVTRQLSRLKEIWEEQSDACAHSGNLKFIESTLGEGWDLELDSGKTLHCITDGEIFGWERPQPRA
;
A
#
# COMPACT_ATOMS: atom_id res chain seq x y z
N MET A 1 -8.62 8.06 -19.83
CA MET A 1 -8.97 8.68 -18.53
C MET A 1 -7.76 9.34 -17.86
N LEU A 2 -6.77 8.59 -17.34
CA LEU A 2 -5.64 9.23 -16.61
C LEU A 2 -4.85 10.20 -17.51
N SER A 3 -4.63 9.88 -18.78
CA SER A 3 -3.96 10.79 -19.74
C SER A 3 -4.73 12.10 -19.91
N THR A 4 -6.07 12.04 -19.99
CA THR A 4 -6.92 13.22 -20.12
C THR A 4 -6.90 14.06 -18.84
N LEU A 5 -7.04 13.43 -17.66
CA LEU A 5 -6.94 14.09 -16.36
C LEU A 5 -5.60 14.84 -16.19
N ARG A 6 -4.48 14.19 -16.49
CA ARG A 6 -3.11 14.74 -16.34
C ARG A 6 -2.82 15.94 -17.25
N GLN A 7 -3.63 16.18 -18.27
CA GLN A 7 -3.52 17.32 -19.17
C GLN A 7 -4.34 18.53 -18.73
N GLN A 8 -5.26 18.38 -17.74
CA GLN A 8 -6.11 19.49 -17.29
C GLN A 8 -5.31 20.53 -16.51
N ALA A 9 -5.60 21.81 -16.74
CA ALA A 9 -4.92 22.91 -16.10
C ALA A 9 -5.01 22.85 -14.57
N ALA A 10 -6.17 22.49 -14.03
CA ALA A 10 -6.38 22.36 -12.59
C ALA A 10 -5.50 21.26 -11.97
N TYR A 11 -5.31 20.12 -12.68
CA TYR A 11 -4.41 19.06 -12.24
C TYR A 11 -2.94 19.50 -12.30
N LEU A 12 -2.51 20.13 -13.39
CA LEU A 12 -1.14 20.61 -13.56
C LEU A 12 -0.79 21.67 -12.50
N GLN A 13 -1.71 22.58 -12.19
CA GLN A 13 -1.54 23.57 -11.12
C GLN A 13 -1.41 22.89 -9.75
N CYS A 14 -2.20 21.87 -9.47
CA CYS A 14 -2.08 21.06 -8.25
C CYS A 14 -0.70 20.39 -8.17
N LEU A 15 -0.27 19.72 -9.24
CA LEU A 15 1.03 19.04 -9.32
C LEU A 15 2.20 20.01 -9.10
N ASP A 16 2.16 21.18 -9.71
CA ASP A 16 3.19 22.21 -9.54
C ASP A 16 3.21 22.74 -8.08
N SER A 17 2.06 22.95 -7.47
CA SER A 17 1.97 23.37 -6.06
C SER A 17 2.59 22.33 -5.12
N ILE A 18 2.38 21.03 -5.39
CA ILE A 18 3.01 19.93 -4.64
C ILE A 18 4.54 19.98 -4.78
N LYS A 19 5.04 20.17 -6.00
CA LYS A 19 6.49 20.23 -6.27
C LYS A 19 7.18 21.41 -5.57
N VAL A 20 6.49 22.53 -5.50
CA VAL A 20 6.99 23.76 -4.83
C VAL A 20 6.77 23.71 -3.29
N GLY A 21 5.92 22.84 -2.79
CA GLY A 21 5.58 22.74 -1.36
C GLY A 21 4.52 23.75 -0.89
N THR A 22 3.69 24.22 -1.82
CA THR A 22 2.57 25.16 -1.56
C THR A 22 1.22 24.51 -1.85
N GLN A 23 1.14 23.17 -1.71
CA GLN A 23 -0.08 22.42 -1.97
C GLN A 23 -1.24 22.83 -1.06
N PRO A 24 -2.49 22.75 -1.54
CA PRO A 24 -3.65 23.02 -0.71
C PRO A 24 -3.79 21.97 0.39
N ALA A 25 -4.40 22.32 1.51
CA ALA A 25 -4.66 21.40 2.61
C ALA A 25 -5.63 20.27 2.20
N SER A 26 -6.55 20.54 1.28
CA SER A 26 -7.52 19.58 0.75
C SER A 26 -7.69 19.72 -0.76
N LEU A 27 -7.91 18.59 -1.46
CA LEU A 27 -8.24 18.55 -2.88
C LEU A 27 -9.75 18.66 -3.15
N GLY A 28 -10.59 18.47 -2.16
CA GLY A 28 -12.04 18.59 -2.28
C GLY A 28 -12.68 17.54 -3.21
N LEU A 29 -12.10 16.35 -3.32
CA LEU A 29 -12.52 15.33 -4.27
C LEU A 29 -13.76 14.55 -3.81
N LEU A 30 -14.62 14.22 -4.76
CA LEU A 30 -15.63 13.19 -4.58
C LEU A 30 -14.96 11.84 -4.28
N ARG A 31 -15.65 10.95 -3.59
CA ARG A 31 -15.14 9.61 -3.23
C ARG A 31 -14.65 8.84 -4.46
N SER A 32 -15.42 8.84 -5.54
CA SER A 32 -15.12 8.15 -6.80
C SER A 32 -13.94 8.78 -7.58
N ALA A 33 -13.67 10.07 -7.39
CA ALA A 33 -12.58 10.78 -8.07
C ALA A 33 -11.22 10.67 -7.35
N ARG A 34 -11.16 10.15 -6.12
CA ARG A 34 -9.92 10.10 -5.33
C ARG A 34 -8.86 9.21 -5.97
N LEU A 35 -9.20 7.96 -6.29
CA LEU A 35 -8.22 7.00 -6.84
C LEU A 35 -7.65 7.38 -8.20
N PRO A 36 -8.44 7.87 -9.20
CA PRO A 36 -7.85 8.36 -10.43
C PRO A 36 -6.89 9.54 -10.21
N VAL A 37 -7.18 10.44 -9.27
CA VAL A 37 -6.27 11.55 -8.94
C VAL A 37 -5.02 11.04 -8.21
N VAL A 38 -5.16 10.14 -7.23
CA VAL A 38 -4.02 9.46 -6.57
C VAL A 38 -3.14 8.78 -7.61
N ALA A 39 -3.74 8.03 -8.54
CA ALA A 39 -3.01 7.34 -9.61
C ALA A 39 -2.25 8.30 -10.52
N ALA A 40 -2.88 9.40 -10.92
CA ALA A 40 -2.24 10.44 -11.72
C ALA A 40 -1.03 11.05 -10.98
N LEU A 41 -1.19 11.40 -9.70
CA LEU A 41 -0.09 11.92 -8.87
C LEU A 41 1.05 10.92 -8.72
N CYS A 42 0.75 9.63 -8.49
CA CYS A 42 1.78 8.58 -8.43
C CYS A 42 2.59 8.46 -9.73
N MET A 43 1.96 8.67 -10.89
CA MET A 43 2.64 8.62 -12.18
C MET A 43 3.54 9.83 -12.44
N ASP A 44 3.23 10.99 -11.86
CA ASP A 44 3.94 12.26 -12.12
C ASP A 44 4.94 12.65 -11.03
N LEU A 45 4.87 12.01 -9.86
CA LEU A 45 5.83 12.20 -8.78
C LEU A 45 6.95 11.16 -8.87
N GLN A 46 8.15 11.54 -8.42
CA GLN A 46 9.32 10.65 -8.40
C GLN A 46 9.61 10.06 -7.02
N GLU A 47 8.82 10.44 -6.02
CA GLU A 47 8.96 9.99 -4.64
C GLU A 47 7.78 9.08 -4.26
N PRO A 48 7.95 8.20 -3.26
CA PRO A 48 6.87 7.34 -2.81
C PRO A 48 5.70 8.15 -2.26
N VAL A 49 4.50 7.61 -2.45
CA VAL A 49 3.25 8.20 -1.97
C VAL A 49 2.66 7.30 -0.89
N LEU A 50 2.27 7.88 0.25
CA LEU A 50 1.46 7.21 1.26
C LEU A 50 -0.01 7.60 1.09
N LEU A 51 -0.90 6.63 0.95
CA LEU A 51 -2.34 6.80 1.06
C LEU A 51 -2.79 6.28 2.44
N LEU A 52 -3.07 7.22 3.35
CA LEU A 52 -3.50 6.93 4.71
C LEU A 52 -5.02 6.89 4.79
N THR A 53 -5.56 5.81 5.35
CA THR A 53 -6.99 5.62 5.60
C THR A 53 -7.27 5.40 7.08
N ASP A 54 -8.54 5.42 7.47
CA ASP A 54 -8.97 5.10 8.82
C ASP A 54 -8.79 3.60 9.15
N ARG A 55 -9.51 2.72 8.44
CA ARG A 55 -9.67 1.29 8.76
C ARG A 55 -9.05 0.35 7.72
N ALA A 56 -8.74 -0.86 8.14
CA ALA A 56 -8.12 -1.90 7.31
C ALA A 56 -8.99 -2.32 6.11
N ASP A 57 -10.30 -2.42 6.28
CA ASP A 57 -11.23 -2.75 5.20
C ASP A 57 -11.23 -1.67 4.11
N ARG A 58 -11.20 -0.40 4.50
CA ARG A 58 -11.07 0.72 3.57
C ARG A 58 -9.74 0.67 2.84
N ALA A 59 -8.64 0.46 3.56
CA ALA A 59 -7.30 0.35 2.96
C ALA A 59 -7.21 -0.80 1.95
N SER A 60 -7.73 -1.98 2.29
CA SER A 60 -7.77 -3.14 1.40
C SER A 60 -8.59 -2.87 0.14
N MET A 61 -9.77 -2.26 0.29
CA MET A 61 -10.62 -1.89 -0.84
C MET A 61 -9.92 -0.91 -1.80
N LEU A 62 -9.24 0.12 -1.26
CA LEU A 62 -8.51 1.09 -2.07
C LEU A 62 -7.30 0.45 -2.76
N PHE A 63 -6.59 -0.47 -2.07
CA PHE A 63 -5.47 -1.22 -2.63
C PHE A 63 -5.89 -2.07 -3.83
N ASP A 64 -7.02 -2.78 -3.72
CA ASP A 64 -7.56 -3.60 -4.81
C ASP A 64 -8.04 -2.73 -5.99
N GLU A 65 -8.77 -1.65 -5.71
CA GLU A 65 -9.29 -0.77 -6.77
C GLU A 65 -8.19 0.02 -7.48
N LEU A 66 -7.11 0.37 -6.76
CA LEU A 66 -5.95 1.05 -7.35
C LEU A 66 -5.24 0.19 -8.41
N ARG A 67 -5.43 -1.13 -8.39
CA ARG A 67 -4.94 -2.04 -9.43
C ARG A 67 -5.49 -1.72 -10.81
N PHE A 68 -6.72 -1.26 -10.88
CA PHE A 68 -7.34 -0.83 -12.15
C PHE A 68 -6.64 0.41 -12.72
N TRP A 69 -6.33 1.37 -11.85
CA TRP A 69 -5.72 2.64 -12.24
C TRP A 69 -4.22 2.55 -12.51
N LEU A 70 -3.52 1.68 -11.78
CA LEU A 70 -2.07 1.52 -11.78
C LEU A 70 -1.68 0.03 -11.91
N PRO A 71 -1.98 -0.65 -13.05
CA PRO A 71 -1.74 -2.10 -13.18
C PRO A 71 -0.27 -2.50 -13.04
N ASP A 72 0.65 -1.71 -13.62
CA ASP A 72 2.09 -1.99 -13.68
C ASP A 72 2.93 -1.09 -12.75
N PHE A 73 2.30 -0.46 -11.77
CA PHE A 73 2.95 0.42 -10.82
C PHE A 73 3.21 -0.31 -9.50
N PRO A 74 4.36 -0.09 -8.83
CA PRO A 74 4.65 -0.68 -7.53
C PRO A 74 3.64 -0.21 -6.47
N ARG A 75 2.76 -1.12 -6.04
CA ARG A 75 1.74 -0.89 -5.01
C ARG A 75 2.03 -1.80 -3.84
N LEU A 76 2.07 -1.22 -2.66
CA LEU A 76 2.38 -1.90 -1.42
C LEU A 76 1.24 -1.70 -0.42
N TYR A 77 0.87 -2.74 0.26
CA TYR A 77 -0.07 -2.70 1.36
C TYR A 77 0.71 -2.81 2.67
N PHE A 78 0.51 -1.86 3.57
CA PHE A 78 1.10 -1.91 4.91
C PHE A 78 -0.01 -2.18 5.92
N PRO A 79 -0.30 -3.47 6.21
CA PRO A 79 -1.43 -3.85 7.04
C PRO A 79 -1.21 -3.50 8.51
N GLU A 80 -2.31 -3.33 9.22
CA GLU A 80 -2.30 -3.29 10.67
C GLU A 80 -2.11 -4.69 11.25
N PRO A 81 -1.53 -4.81 12.47
CA PRO A 81 -1.48 -6.08 13.18
C PRO A 81 -2.87 -6.67 13.36
N THR A 82 -3.00 -8.00 13.22
CA THR A 82 -4.28 -8.69 13.46
C THR A 82 -4.78 -8.50 14.89
N PRO A 83 -3.95 -8.72 15.96
CA PRO A 83 -4.37 -8.44 17.33
C PRO A 83 -4.44 -6.94 17.59
N MET A 84 -5.36 -6.56 18.48
CA MET A 84 -5.39 -5.20 19.04
C MET A 84 -4.18 -4.98 19.94
N PHE A 85 -3.83 -3.71 20.21
CA PHE A 85 -2.74 -3.39 21.13
C PHE A 85 -2.98 -4.06 22.48
N TYR A 86 -1.94 -4.73 22.98
CA TYR A 86 -1.93 -5.53 24.22
C TYR A 86 -2.71 -6.84 24.20
N GLU A 87 -3.29 -7.28 23.07
CA GLU A 87 -3.79 -8.63 22.92
C GLU A 87 -2.65 -9.64 22.75
N LYS A 88 -2.76 -10.79 23.43
CA LYS A 88 -1.79 -11.88 23.34
C LYS A 88 -2.05 -12.77 22.12
N ALA A 89 -1.67 -12.29 20.96
CA ALA A 89 -1.72 -13.09 19.75
C ALA A 89 -0.56 -12.72 18.83
N ALA A 90 0.03 -13.72 18.19
CA ALA A 90 1.08 -13.47 17.18
C ALA A 90 0.49 -12.80 15.95
N TRP A 91 1.27 -11.92 15.33
CA TRP A 91 0.90 -11.36 14.04
C TRP A 91 0.88 -12.45 12.97
N GLY A 92 -0.09 -12.40 12.09
CA GLY A 92 -0.18 -13.33 10.96
C GLY A 92 1.07 -13.27 10.05
N SER A 93 1.45 -14.37 9.44
CA SER A 93 2.60 -14.45 8.53
C SER A 93 2.48 -13.48 7.35
N LEU A 94 1.27 -13.36 6.77
CA LEU A 94 0.98 -12.42 5.68
C LEU A 94 1.15 -10.97 6.13
N THR A 95 0.65 -10.62 7.32
CA THR A 95 0.80 -9.28 7.90
C THR A 95 2.27 -8.92 8.05
N ARG A 96 3.07 -9.80 8.65
CA ARG A 96 4.52 -9.59 8.81
C ARG A 96 5.22 -9.45 7.46
N ARG A 97 4.93 -10.33 6.50
CA ARG A 97 5.51 -10.28 5.16
C ARG A 97 5.23 -8.95 4.47
N ASP A 98 3.97 -8.53 4.40
CA ASP A 98 3.56 -7.34 3.65
C ASP A 98 4.13 -6.05 4.29
N ARG A 99 4.23 -6.00 5.63
CA ARG A 99 4.88 -4.91 6.35
C ARG A 99 6.39 -4.87 6.05
N LEU A 100 7.08 -5.98 6.18
CA LEU A 100 8.52 -6.07 5.89
C LEU A 100 8.85 -5.80 4.42
N GLN A 101 8.00 -6.25 3.50
CA GLN A 101 8.13 -5.94 2.08
C GLN A 101 8.04 -4.43 1.82
N THR A 102 7.09 -3.75 2.47
CA THR A 102 6.96 -2.30 2.38
C THR A 102 8.18 -1.58 2.96
N MET A 103 8.66 -2.00 4.14
CA MET A 103 9.86 -1.44 4.75
C MET A 103 11.09 -1.63 3.85
N ALA A 104 11.28 -2.82 3.27
CA ALA A 104 12.36 -3.12 2.33
C ALA A 104 12.32 -2.22 1.09
N ALA A 105 11.14 -2.02 0.51
CA ALA A 105 10.97 -1.14 -0.65
C ALA A 105 11.33 0.32 -0.33
N LEU A 106 10.88 0.84 0.83
CA LEU A 106 11.15 2.21 1.25
C LEU A 106 12.63 2.44 1.60
N VAL A 107 13.30 1.46 2.19
CA VAL A 107 14.75 1.54 2.50
C VAL A 107 15.61 1.72 1.24
N ASN A 108 15.16 1.25 0.08
CA ASN A 108 15.89 1.40 -1.17
C ASN A 108 16.12 2.87 -1.57
N TYR A 109 15.31 3.80 -1.08
CA TYR A 109 15.48 5.25 -1.30
C TYR A 109 16.65 5.86 -0.50
N TYR A 110 17.18 5.14 0.50
CA TYR A 110 18.27 5.61 1.37
C TYR A 110 19.62 4.95 1.10
N LYS A 111 19.71 4.04 0.13
CA LYS A 111 20.98 3.37 -0.18
C LYS A 111 21.93 4.32 -0.88
N LEU A 112 23.05 4.61 -0.22
CA LEU A 112 24.16 5.40 -0.78
C LEU A 112 24.74 4.68 -2.00
N GLY A 113 24.86 5.39 -3.13
CA GLY A 113 25.45 4.87 -4.36
C GLY A 113 24.56 3.94 -5.19
N SER A 114 23.33 3.67 -4.75
CA SER A 114 22.33 2.98 -5.59
C SER A 114 21.48 4.00 -6.32
N GLN A 115 21.09 3.69 -7.56
CA GLN A 115 20.06 4.47 -8.24
C GLN A 115 18.74 4.31 -7.47
N LYS A 116 17.97 5.41 -7.33
CA LYS A 116 16.59 5.33 -6.85
C LYS A 116 15.82 4.33 -7.71
N PRO A 117 14.79 3.67 -7.15
CA PRO A 117 13.92 2.80 -7.96
C PRO A 117 13.44 3.55 -9.23
N ASP A 118 13.41 2.86 -10.36
CA ASP A 118 12.98 3.45 -11.65
C ASP A 118 11.55 3.98 -11.60
N LYS A 119 10.71 3.34 -10.78
CA LYS A 119 9.35 3.79 -10.49
C LYS A 119 9.21 3.96 -8.98
N PRO A 120 8.63 5.07 -8.52
CA PRO A 120 8.25 5.20 -7.11
C PRO A 120 7.17 4.17 -6.75
N CYS A 121 6.93 3.97 -5.45
CA CYS A 121 5.85 3.10 -5.00
C CYS A 121 4.72 3.92 -4.38
N VAL A 122 3.51 3.37 -4.38
CA VAL A 122 2.42 3.83 -3.55
C VAL A 122 2.17 2.82 -2.44
N VAL A 123 2.14 3.31 -1.21
CA VAL A 123 1.85 2.53 0.00
C VAL A 123 0.46 2.90 0.48
N ILE A 124 -0.39 1.91 0.71
CA ILE A 124 -1.70 2.10 1.31
C ILE A 124 -1.65 1.53 2.73
N ALA A 125 -2.02 2.33 3.71
CA ALA A 125 -1.97 1.93 5.11
C ALA A 125 -3.19 2.45 5.89
N PRO A 126 -3.81 1.62 6.75
CA PRO A 126 -4.77 2.08 7.74
C PRO A 126 -4.05 2.76 8.90
N LEU A 127 -4.76 3.62 9.65
CA LEU A 127 -4.19 4.41 10.73
C LEU A 127 -3.48 3.56 11.79
N ARG A 128 -4.09 2.47 12.25
CA ARG A 128 -3.49 1.62 13.30
C ARG A 128 -2.16 1.00 12.85
N ALA A 129 -2.00 0.71 11.55
CA ALA A 129 -0.71 0.27 11.02
C ALA A 129 0.37 1.34 11.15
N VAL A 130 0.02 2.61 10.87
CA VAL A 130 0.92 3.77 10.96
C VAL A 130 1.25 4.11 12.42
N MET A 131 0.28 3.98 13.33
CA MET A 131 0.50 4.17 14.77
C MET A 131 1.43 3.11 15.37
N THR A 132 1.44 1.89 14.81
CA THR A 132 2.21 0.76 15.36
C THR A 132 3.71 1.01 15.24
N ARG A 133 4.42 0.86 16.36
CA ARG A 133 5.89 0.97 16.39
C ARG A 133 6.55 -0.18 15.64
N THR A 134 7.67 0.10 15.00
CA THR A 134 8.42 -0.86 14.20
C THR A 134 9.92 -0.70 14.41
N LEU A 135 10.72 -1.60 13.84
CA LEU A 135 12.18 -1.55 13.87
C LEU A 135 12.69 -0.20 13.36
N PRO A 136 13.66 0.45 14.05
CA PRO A 136 14.25 1.68 13.54
C PRO A 136 14.84 1.48 12.14
N ARG A 137 14.55 2.40 11.23
CA ARG A 137 15.05 2.34 9.84
C ARG A 137 16.58 2.12 9.77
N ARG A 138 17.34 2.80 10.65
CA ARG A 138 18.79 2.64 10.71
C ARG A 138 19.18 1.19 11.00
N ASP A 139 18.54 0.57 11.98
CA ASP A 139 18.83 -0.81 12.40
C ASP A 139 18.42 -1.80 11.31
N TYR A 140 17.29 -1.55 10.63
CA TYR A 140 16.87 -2.32 9.45
C TYR A 140 17.93 -2.28 8.33
N ILE A 141 18.49 -1.09 8.02
CA ILE A 141 19.52 -0.92 6.99
C ILE A 141 20.81 -1.66 7.39
N ILE A 142 21.27 -1.49 8.64
CA ILE A 142 22.50 -2.12 9.16
C ILE A 142 22.36 -3.65 9.15
N ALA A 143 21.18 -4.16 9.47
CA ALA A 143 20.91 -5.59 9.50
C ALA A 143 20.72 -6.20 8.10
N SER A 144 20.45 -5.39 7.09
CA SER A 144 20.30 -5.85 5.72
C SER A 144 21.65 -6.05 5.04
N LYS A 145 21.82 -7.19 4.36
CA LYS A 145 23.09 -7.60 3.74
C LYS A 145 22.88 -7.98 2.28
N VAL A 146 23.76 -7.52 1.41
CA VAL A 146 23.76 -7.94 0.00
C VAL A 146 24.76 -9.08 -0.19
N LEU A 147 24.28 -10.20 -0.72
CA LEU A 147 25.11 -11.33 -1.16
C LEU A 147 25.19 -11.33 -2.68
N LYS A 148 26.38 -11.58 -3.22
CA LYS A 148 26.64 -11.56 -4.67
C LYS A 148 27.33 -12.85 -5.11
N ILE A 149 27.12 -13.22 -6.38
CA ILE A 149 27.89 -14.28 -7.04
C ILE A 149 29.40 -13.94 -6.99
N ASN A 150 30.25 -14.93 -6.81
CA ASN A 150 31.68 -14.79 -6.57
C ASN A 150 32.04 -14.03 -5.27
N GLY A 151 31.08 -13.73 -4.42
CA GLY A 151 31.29 -13.14 -3.12
C GLY A 151 31.70 -14.19 -2.09
N HIS A 152 32.49 -13.79 -1.07
CA HIS A 152 32.89 -14.68 0.01
C HIS A 152 32.01 -14.49 1.25
N ALA A 153 31.47 -15.60 1.75
CA ALA A 153 30.71 -15.63 2.98
C ALA A 153 30.82 -17.02 3.64
N ASN A 154 31.06 -17.04 4.95
CA ASN A 154 31.05 -18.31 5.67
C ASN A 154 29.60 -18.78 5.87
N PRO A 155 29.21 -20.00 5.33
CA PRO A 155 27.84 -20.48 5.41
C PRO A 155 27.30 -20.61 6.84
N ASP A 156 28.11 -21.09 7.79
CA ASP A 156 27.66 -21.26 9.17
C ASP A 156 27.48 -19.92 9.90
N THR A 157 28.22 -18.90 9.51
CA THR A 157 28.01 -17.54 10.01
C THR A 157 26.72 -16.95 9.45
N LEU A 158 26.44 -17.13 8.16
CA LEU A 158 25.17 -16.68 7.55
C LEU A 158 23.96 -17.31 8.23
N LEU A 159 23.99 -18.61 8.53
CA LEU A 159 22.87 -19.28 9.22
C LEU A 159 22.60 -18.70 10.61
N ARG A 160 23.64 -18.37 11.36
CA ARG A 160 23.52 -17.72 12.69
C ARG A 160 22.97 -16.29 12.55
N GLU A 161 23.47 -15.54 11.55
CA GLU A 161 22.95 -14.21 11.23
C GLU A 161 21.48 -14.25 10.85
N TRP A 162 21.08 -15.21 9.99
CA TRP A 162 19.67 -15.35 9.57
C TRP A 162 18.74 -15.72 10.72
N ALA A 163 19.16 -16.66 11.57
CA ALA A 163 18.40 -16.98 12.79
C ALA A 163 18.23 -15.74 13.70
N ARG A 164 19.29 -14.92 13.87
CA ARG A 164 19.22 -13.66 14.60
C ARG A 164 18.29 -12.64 13.94
N LEU A 165 18.20 -12.61 12.60
CA LEU A 165 17.29 -11.75 11.84
C LEU A 165 15.84 -12.23 11.87
N GLY A 166 15.55 -13.31 12.61
CA GLY A 166 14.22 -13.84 12.80
C GLY A 166 13.76 -14.86 11.74
N TYR A 167 14.69 -15.36 10.91
CA TYR A 167 14.39 -16.46 10.00
C TYR A 167 14.28 -17.78 10.75
N GLU A 168 13.34 -18.62 10.34
CA GLU A 168 13.09 -19.95 10.86
C GLU A 168 13.88 -21.00 10.07
N ASN A 169 14.60 -21.89 10.78
CA ASN A 169 15.30 -23.00 10.16
C ASN A 169 14.31 -24.15 9.89
N THR A 170 14.18 -24.55 8.63
CA THR A 170 13.26 -25.61 8.17
C THR A 170 14.01 -26.63 7.30
N GLU A 171 13.42 -27.81 7.11
CA GLU A 171 13.97 -28.80 6.18
C GLU A 171 13.85 -28.36 4.71
N VAL A 172 12.74 -27.70 4.38
CA VAL A 172 12.42 -27.19 3.04
C VAL A 172 11.81 -25.82 3.17
N VAL A 173 12.33 -24.85 2.42
CA VAL A 173 11.80 -23.49 2.37
C VAL A 173 10.51 -23.47 1.54
N VAL A 174 9.40 -23.12 2.18
CA VAL A 174 8.05 -23.07 1.56
C VAL A 174 7.32 -21.76 1.82
N ASP A 175 7.82 -20.91 2.75
CA ASP A 175 7.23 -19.62 3.07
C ASP A 175 8.32 -18.58 3.33
N HIS A 176 7.92 -17.30 3.28
CA HIS A 176 8.80 -16.19 3.60
C HIS A 176 9.31 -16.26 5.05
N GLY A 177 10.53 -15.79 5.27
CA GLY A 177 11.16 -15.84 6.59
C GLY A 177 11.72 -17.21 6.97
N GLN A 178 11.81 -18.15 6.04
CA GLN A 178 12.40 -19.46 6.26
C GLN A 178 13.77 -19.58 5.59
N PHE A 179 14.62 -20.43 6.15
CA PHE A 179 15.87 -20.87 5.53
C PHE A 179 16.12 -22.36 5.77
N SER A 180 16.95 -22.97 4.92
CA SER A 180 17.40 -24.36 5.09
C SER A 180 18.85 -24.53 4.64
N LYS A 181 19.51 -25.58 5.18
CA LYS A 181 20.87 -26.00 4.79
C LYS A 181 20.88 -27.45 4.34
N ARG A 182 21.45 -27.70 3.16
CA ARG A 182 21.67 -29.04 2.64
C ARG A 182 23.06 -29.15 2.03
N GLY A 183 24.01 -29.65 2.82
CA GLY A 183 25.45 -29.71 2.40
C GLY A 183 26.00 -28.33 2.13
N GLY A 184 26.48 -28.06 0.93
CA GLY A 184 26.97 -26.74 0.47
C GLY A 184 25.88 -25.84 -0.11
N ILE A 185 24.60 -26.17 0.06
CA ILE A 185 23.46 -25.40 -0.46
C ILE A 185 22.72 -24.75 0.69
N LEU A 186 22.48 -23.45 0.58
CA LEU A 186 21.61 -22.67 1.47
C LEU A 186 20.42 -22.15 0.69
N ASP A 187 19.23 -22.42 1.18
CA ASP A 187 17.98 -21.85 0.67
C ASP A 187 17.45 -20.82 1.67
N ILE A 188 16.94 -19.68 1.18
CA ILE A 188 16.35 -18.64 2.01
C ILE A 188 15.24 -17.90 1.25
N TRP A 189 14.15 -17.57 1.95
CA TRP A 189 13.10 -16.72 1.39
C TRP A 189 12.96 -15.42 2.18
N THR A 190 13.58 -14.36 1.67
CA THR A 190 13.47 -13.03 2.28
C THR A 190 12.11 -12.42 2.00
N PRO A 191 11.50 -11.65 2.93
CA PRO A 191 10.19 -11.03 2.75
C PRO A 191 10.07 -10.13 1.52
N ALA A 192 11.18 -9.53 1.09
CA ALA A 192 11.20 -8.59 -0.04
C ALA A 192 11.12 -9.27 -1.41
N GLU A 193 11.37 -10.57 -1.50
CA GLU A 193 11.52 -11.26 -2.79
C GLU A 193 10.30 -12.13 -3.12
N PRO A 194 9.92 -12.20 -4.41
CA PRO A 194 8.76 -13.00 -4.84
C PRO A 194 9.01 -14.51 -4.78
N TYR A 195 10.27 -14.95 -4.81
CA TYR A 195 10.68 -16.34 -4.77
C TYR A 195 11.81 -16.56 -3.77
N PRO A 196 11.94 -17.79 -3.22
CA PRO A 196 13.10 -18.17 -2.43
C PRO A 196 14.35 -18.22 -3.30
N VAL A 197 15.50 -17.98 -2.67
CA VAL A 197 16.81 -17.99 -3.31
C VAL A 197 17.62 -19.18 -2.82
N ARG A 198 18.24 -19.88 -3.77
CA ARG A 198 19.22 -20.94 -3.52
C ARG A 198 20.62 -20.41 -3.78
N LEU A 199 21.48 -20.53 -2.76
CA LEU A 199 22.90 -20.21 -2.82
C LEU A 199 23.68 -21.53 -2.82
N GLU A 200 24.52 -21.76 -3.81
CA GLU A 200 25.46 -22.86 -3.82
C GLU A 200 26.86 -22.34 -3.52
N PHE A 201 27.56 -23.06 -2.65
CA PHE A 201 28.88 -22.65 -2.16
C PHE A 201 29.95 -23.62 -2.65
N PHE A 202 31.06 -23.04 -3.11
CA PHE A 202 32.34 -23.77 -3.23
C PHE A 202 33.28 -23.25 -2.12
N GLY A 203 33.36 -24.00 -1.01
CA GLY A 203 34.01 -23.53 0.20
C GLY A 203 33.24 -22.36 0.81
N GLU A 204 33.85 -21.17 0.86
CA GLU A 204 33.23 -19.92 1.32
C GLU A 204 32.83 -18.98 0.15
N GLU A 205 33.07 -19.38 -1.09
CA GLU A 205 32.69 -18.59 -2.27
C GLU A 205 31.27 -18.97 -2.72
N ILE A 206 30.44 -17.97 -3.02
CA ILE A 206 29.11 -18.13 -3.58
C ILE A 206 29.26 -18.39 -5.09
N ASP A 207 29.13 -19.64 -5.49
CA ASP A 207 29.29 -20.10 -6.89
C ASP A 207 28.04 -19.77 -7.72
N THR A 208 26.84 -20.05 -7.20
CA THR A 208 25.58 -19.76 -7.89
C THR A 208 24.54 -19.11 -6.98
N LEU A 209 23.75 -18.21 -7.57
CA LEU A 209 22.56 -17.61 -6.98
C LEU A 209 21.38 -17.78 -7.94
N ARG A 210 20.28 -18.36 -7.47
CA ARG A 210 19.10 -18.54 -8.31
C ARG A 210 17.79 -18.49 -7.53
N PHE A 211 16.78 -17.89 -8.12
CA PHE A 211 15.40 -18.06 -7.67
C PHE A 211 14.90 -19.47 -8.01
N PHE A 212 14.10 -20.05 -7.13
CA PHE A 212 13.44 -21.31 -7.37
C PHE A 212 11.96 -21.26 -6.94
N ASP A 213 11.15 -22.08 -7.58
CA ASP A 213 9.75 -22.26 -7.24
C ASP A 213 9.63 -23.13 -5.97
N PRO A 214 8.99 -22.64 -4.89
CA PRO A 214 8.93 -23.36 -3.62
C PRO A 214 8.12 -24.68 -3.70
N ALA A 215 7.14 -24.78 -4.60
CA ALA A 215 6.31 -25.98 -4.75
C ALA A 215 7.01 -27.09 -5.54
N THR A 216 7.72 -26.71 -6.63
CA THR A 216 8.38 -27.67 -7.52
C THR A 216 9.87 -27.82 -7.27
N GLN A 217 10.48 -26.93 -6.49
CA GLN A 217 11.92 -26.84 -6.21
C GLN A 217 12.78 -26.60 -7.47
N ARG A 218 12.16 -26.23 -8.60
CA ARG A 218 12.86 -25.97 -9.87
C ARG A 218 13.32 -24.50 -9.95
N THR A 219 14.45 -24.30 -10.60
CA THR A 219 14.99 -22.97 -10.88
C THR A 219 14.02 -22.17 -11.74
N VAL A 220 13.74 -20.94 -11.32
CA VAL A 220 12.96 -19.93 -12.05
C VAL A 220 13.90 -19.06 -12.89
N SER A 221 14.94 -18.51 -12.27
CA SER A 221 15.94 -17.67 -12.95
C SER A 221 17.24 -17.58 -12.13
N ASN A 222 18.35 -17.33 -12.82
CA ASN A 222 19.60 -16.97 -12.17
C ASN A 222 19.59 -15.47 -11.83
N ILE A 223 20.30 -15.10 -10.76
CA ILE A 223 20.46 -13.72 -10.30
C ILE A 223 21.92 -13.47 -9.92
N ASP A 224 22.37 -12.22 -10.02
CA ASP A 224 23.75 -11.85 -9.69
C ASP A 224 23.93 -11.48 -8.22
N GLN A 225 22.85 -11.04 -7.57
CA GLN A 225 22.85 -10.63 -6.18
C GLN A 225 21.47 -10.75 -5.53
N ILE A 226 21.47 -10.87 -4.20
CA ILE A 226 20.28 -10.89 -3.37
C ILE A 226 20.49 -10.02 -2.14
N GLN A 227 19.45 -9.30 -1.72
CA GLN A 227 19.44 -8.58 -0.46
C GLN A 227 18.71 -9.41 0.60
N ILE A 228 19.43 -9.81 1.63
CA ILE A 228 18.85 -10.41 2.82
C ILE A 228 18.45 -9.29 3.78
N THR A 229 17.17 -9.25 4.13
CA THR A 229 16.58 -8.27 5.05
C THR A 229 16.12 -8.97 6.33
N PRO A 230 15.82 -8.24 7.43
CA PRO A 230 15.16 -8.85 8.58
C PRO A 230 13.87 -9.57 8.21
N ALA A 231 13.61 -10.71 8.83
CA ALA A 231 12.36 -11.48 8.70
C ALA A 231 11.34 -11.13 9.80
N ARG A 232 11.69 -10.24 10.72
CA ARG A 232 10.82 -9.68 11.78
C ARG A 232 11.07 -8.20 11.96
N GLU A 233 10.10 -7.51 12.55
CA GLU A 233 10.19 -6.07 12.85
C GLU A 233 10.97 -5.77 14.14
N PHE A 234 11.74 -6.71 14.64
CA PHE A 234 12.69 -6.54 15.72
C PHE A 234 13.92 -7.42 15.52
N ILE A 235 15.04 -6.99 16.09
CA ILE A 235 16.29 -7.75 16.08
C ILE A 235 16.73 -7.89 17.53
N PRO A 236 16.67 -9.10 18.11
CA PRO A 236 17.08 -9.30 19.49
C PRO A 236 18.59 -9.02 19.66
N ASP A 237 18.94 -8.25 20.67
CA ASP A 237 20.33 -8.03 21.07
C ASP A 237 20.75 -9.13 22.07
N GLY A 238 21.73 -9.97 21.66
CA GLY A 238 22.33 -10.98 22.52
C GLY A 238 21.38 -12.09 22.99
N ASP A 239 21.67 -12.60 24.20
CA ASP A 239 20.92 -13.69 24.86
C ASP A 239 19.61 -13.23 25.53
N LEU A 240 18.85 -12.35 24.90
CA LEU A 240 17.51 -12.03 25.39
C LEU A 240 16.69 -13.32 25.42
N LYS A 241 16.74 -14.02 26.54
CA LYS A 241 15.77 -15.04 26.89
C LYS A 241 14.47 -14.31 27.13
N PHE A 242 13.60 -14.38 26.14
CA PHE A 242 12.23 -13.87 26.28
C PHE A 242 11.56 -14.66 27.39
N SER A 243 11.46 -14.05 28.56
CA SER A 243 10.89 -14.63 29.76
C SER A 243 9.36 -14.46 29.75
N GLY A 244 8.70 -15.20 28.86
CA GLY A 244 7.34 -15.63 29.08
C GLY A 244 7.37 -17.16 29.15
N GLU A 245 6.62 -17.78 30.04
CA GLU A 245 6.55 -19.22 30.18
C GLU A 245 6.22 -19.97 28.86
N ASP A 246 5.77 -19.25 27.81
CA ASP A 246 5.44 -19.77 26.48
C ASP A 246 6.40 -19.34 25.36
N GLY A 247 7.49 -18.62 25.62
CA GLY A 247 8.50 -18.25 24.63
C GLY A 247 7.99 -17.33 23.51
N PHE A 248 6.83 -16.72 23.66
CA PHE A 248 6.20 -15.86 22.66
C PHE A 248 6.77 -14.45 22.72
N VAL A 249 7.59 -14.10 21.73
CA VAL A 249 7.92 -12.72 21.43
C VAL A 249 6.88 -12.23 20.43
N ASP A 250 6.02 -11.38 20.88
CA ASP A 250 5.13 -10.68 20.01
C ASP A 250 5.79 -9.35 19.58
N GLU A 251 5.46 -8.87 18.40
CA GLU A 251 6.01 -7.65 17.85
C GLU A 251 5.63 -6.39 18.65
N PHE A 252 4.67 -6.44 19.57
CA PHE A 252 4.37 -5.35 20.50
C PHE A 252 5.47 -5.12 21.56
N GLN A 253 6.44 -6.03 21.67
CA GLN A 253 7.64 -5.85 22.49
C GLN A 253 8.74 -5.04 21.79
N ILE A 254 8.51 -4.60 20.55
CA ILE A 254 9.47 -3.75 19.80
C ILE A 254 10.03 -2.59 20.65
N PRO A 255 9.22 -1.81 21.39
CA PRO A 255 9.76 -0.71 22.20
C PRO A 255 10.61 -1.15 23.39
N VAL A 256 10.45 -2.41 23.84
CA VAL A 256 11.33 -2.99 24.89
C VAL A 256 12.71 -3.29 24.32
N ILE A 257 12.74 -3.86 23.12
CA ILE A 257 13.98 -4.27 22.44
C ILE A 257 14.66 -3.07 21.79
N HIS A 258 13.88 -2.17 21.23
CA HIS A 258 14.31 -0.95 20.55
C HIS A 258 13.68 0.27 21.22
N PRO A 259 14.26 0.82 22.31
CA PRO A 259 13.68 1.97 23.01
C PRO A 259 13.45 3.21 22.12
N LEU A 260 14.27 3.37 21.06
CA LEU A 260 14.12 4.39 20.03
C LEU A 260 13.40 3.83 18.79
N SER A 261 12.36 3.02 19.00
CA SER A 261 11.56 2.45 17.91
C SER A 261 10.96 3.54 17.01
N SER A 262 10.80 3.19 15.75
CA SER A 262 10.24 4.06 14.69
C SER A 262 8.80 3.67 14.36
N THR A 263 8.20 4.41 13.43
CA THR A 263 6.98 4.00 12.72
C THR A 263 7.27 3.89 11.23
N ILE A 264 6.31 3.44 10.44
CA ILE A 264 6.49 3.38 8.99
C ILE A 264 6.74 4.78 8.39
N LEU A 265 6.25 5.84 9.01
CA LEU A 265 6.48 7.23 8.56
C LEU A 265 7.96 7.59 8.51
N ASP A 266 8.78 7.03 9.40
CA ASP A 266 10.24 7.27 9.42
C ASP A 266 10.98 6.61 8.26
N TYR A 267 10.33 5.66 7.57
CA TYR A 267 10.86 5.00 6.38
C TYR A 267 10.62 5.78 5.08
N PHE A 268 9.64 6.69 5.08
CA PHE A 268 9.39 7.52 3.91
C PHE A 268 10.45 8.62 3.78
N PRO A 269 10.99 8.86 2.56
CA PRO A 269 11.79 10.04 2.28
C PRO A 269 11.07 11.35 2.69
N PRO A 270 11.82 12.39 3.09
CA PRO A 270 11.22 13.66 3.49
C PRO A 270 10.33 14.31 2.42
N GLU A 271 10.64 14.08 1.15
CA GLU A 271 9.94 14.63 -0.01
C GLU A 271 8.69 13.82 -0.41
N SER A 272 8.42 12.71 0.27
CA SER A 272 7.25 11.87 0.01
C SER A 272 5.96 12.63 0.24
N LEU A 273 4.95 12.32 -0.58
CA LEU A 273 3.62 12.89 -0.45
C LEU A 273 2.74 11.97 0.42
N ILE A 274 2.08 12.54 1.41
CA ILE A 274 1.09 11.84 2.23
C ILE A 274 -0.30 12.31 1.82
N LEU A 275 -1.11 11.39 1.33
CA LEU A 275 -2.51 11.61 0.98
C LEU A 275 -3.40 11.01 2.07
N VAL A 276 -4.25 11.83 2.64
CA VAL A 276 -5.16 11.46 3.73
C VAL A 276 -6.56 11.29 3.15
N ASP A 277 -7.15 10.09 3.24
CA ASP A 277 -8.47 9.82 2.63
C ASP A 277 -9.58 10.70 3.24
N SER A 278 -9.65 10.77 4.59
CA SER A 278 -10.55 11.65 5.35
C SER A 278 -9.95 11.94 6.73
N LEU A 279 -9.56 13.16 6.97
CA LEU A 279 -8.91 13.57 8.22
C LEU A 279 -9.83 13.37 9.43
N SER A 280 -11.11 13.75 9.30
CA SER A 280 -12.09 13.61 10.38
C SER A 280 -12.36 12.16 10.78
N ASN A 281 -12.47 11.25 9.78
CA ASN A 281 -12.68 9.83 10.06
C ASN A 281 -11.44 9.23 10.73
N ILE A 282 -10.25 9.59 10.23
CA ILE A 282 -8.97 9.10 10.78
C ILE A 282 -8.80 9.58 12.22
N GLN A 283 -9.12 10.85 12.53
CA GLN A 283 -9.08 11.37 13.88
C GLN A 283 -10.01 10.60 14.81
N SER A 284 -11.30 10.50 14.45
CA SER A 284 -12.28 9.78 15.27
C SER A 284 -11.86 8.32 15.52
N PHE A 285 -11.32 7.65 14.51
CA PHE A 285 -10.84 6.27 14.64
C PHE A 285 -9.57 6.19 15.49
N GLY A 286 -8.67 7.18 15.42
CA GLY A 286 -7.49 7.28 16.27
C GLY A 286 -7.85 7.37 17.75
N GLU A 287 -8.84 8.19 18.08
CA GLU A 287 -9.37 8.32 19.45
C GLU A 287 -9.98 6.99 19.94
N GLU A 288 -10.73 6.26 19.08
CA GLU A 288 -11.25 4.92 19.39
C GLU A 288 -10.13 3.90 19.67
N ILE A 289 -9.06 3.90 18.84
CA ILE A 289 -7.90 3.00 19.01
C ILE A 289 -7.21 3.28 20.35
N GLU A 290 -6.96 4.54 20.69
CA GLU A 290 -6.29 4.93 21.93
C GLU A 290 -7.13 4.56 23.17
N GLU A 291 -8.44 4.81 23.14
CA GLU A 291 -9.33 4.42 24.22
C GLU A 291 -9.33 2.90 24.43
N GLN A 292 -9.40 2.12 23.35
CA GLN A 292 -9.35 0.65 23.44
C GLN A 292 -8.00 0.16 23.95
N ALA A 293 -6.90 0.75 23.47
CA ALA A 293 -5.55 0.40 23.91
C ALA A 293 -5.35 0.67 25.42
N LEU A 294 -5.89 1.78 25.94
CA LEU A 294 -5.84 2.10 27.37
C LEU A 294 -6.62 1.08 28.19
N LYS A 295 -7.81 0.66 27.75
CA LYS A 295 -8.61 -0.37 28.41
C LYS A 295 -7.87 -1.71 28.44
N ASN A 296 -7.36 -2.17 27.31
CA ASN A 296 -6.62 -3.42 27.20
C ASN A 296 -5.37 -3.40 28.10
N ARG A 297 -4.62 -2.27 28.08
CA ARG A 297 -3.44 -2.09 28.94
C ARG A 297 -3.78 -2.22 30.43
N ALA A 298 -4.84 -1.55 30.88
CA ALA A 298 -5.25 -1.59 32.27
C ALA A 298 -5.60 -3.02 32.72
N GLU A 299 -6.19 -3.83 31.84
CA GLU A 299 -6.53 -5.22 32.08
C GLU A 299 -5.29 -6.11 32.21
N VAL A 300 -4.38 -6.07 31.22
CA VAL A 300 -3.18 -6.91 31.24
C VAL A 300 -2.19 -6.52 32.35
N VAL A 301 -2.14 -5.24 32.76
CA VAL A 301 -1.39 -4.81 33.96
C VAL A 301 -2.02 -5.33 35.23
N ARG A 302 -3.36 -5.25 35.36
CA ARG A 302 -4.09 -5.79 36.54
C ARG A 302 -3.91 -7.30 36.69
N GLU A 303 -3.83 -8.03 35.56
CA GLU A 303 -3.58 -9.47 35.53
C GLU A 303 -2.11 -9.84 35.76
N GLY A 304 -1.22 -8.86 35.83
CA GLY A 304 0.22 -9.08 36.02
C GLY A 304 0.95 -9.63 34.79
N ILE A 305 0.33 -9.52 33.61
CA ILE A 305 0.88 -10.00 32.33
C ILE A 305 2.04 -9.11 31.87
N ILE A 306 1.88 -7.80 32.02
CA ILE A 306 2.93 -6.82 31.76
C ILE A 306 3.09 -5.92 32.98
N PRO A 307 4.32 -5.37 33.22
CA PRO A 307 4.54 -4.40 34.30
C PRO A 307 3.88 -3.05 33.95
N ALA A 308 3.59 -2.26 34.99
CA ALA A 308 2.92 -0.96 34.81
C ALA A 308 3.73 0.06 33.99
N ASP A 309 5.05 -0.08 33.96
CA ASP A 309 6.01 0.73 33.20
C ASP A 309 6.35 0.15 31.82
N PHE A 310 5.61 -0.89 31.37
CA PHE A 310 5.79 -1.46 30.03
C PHE A 310 5.64 -0.36 28.95
N PRO A 311 6.61 -0.21 28.03
CA PRO A 311 6.58 0.84 27.03
C PRO A 311 5.40 0.67 26.06
N VAL A 312 4.90 1.81 25.57
CA VAL A 312 3.73 1.84 24.66
C VAL A 312 4.12 1.35 23.26
N PRO A 313 3.44 0.33 22.69
CA PRO A 313 3.77 -0.26 21.39
C PRO A 313 3.28 0.56 20.19
N TYR A 314 2.73 1.74 20.41
CA TYR A 314 2.20 2.63 19.37
C TYR A 314 2.57 4.10 19.70
N ILE A 315 2.39 4.96 18.70
CA ILE A 315 2.38 6.42 18.87
C ILE A 315 0.93 6.92 18.87
N SER A 316 0.67 8.01 19.58
CA SER A 316 -0.66 8.63 19.61
C SER A 316 -1.07 9.21 18.26
N TRP A 317 -2.37 9.43 18.08
CA TRP A 317 -2.87 10.15 16.92
C TRP A 317 -2.26 11.56 16.80
N SER A 318 -2.10 12.26 17.92
CA SER A 318 -1.46 13.57 17.94
C SER A 318 -0.02 13.54 17.43
N GLU A 319 0.77 12.52 17.80
CA GLU A 319 2.13 12.33 17.27
C GLU A 319 2.11 11.99 15.77
N VAL A 320 1.16 11.15 15.30
CA VAL A 320 0.99 10.89 13.86
C VAL A 320 0.68 12.18 13.11
N LEU A 321 -0.25 13.00 13.62
CA LEU A 321 -0.63 14.27 13.00
C LEU A 321 0.55 15.25 12.95
N GLU A 322 1.35 15.33 14.00
CA GLU A 322 2.57 16.13 14.02
C GLU A 322 3.57 15.68 12.96
N MET A 323 3.83 14.36 12.88
CA MET A 323 4.74 13.78 11.89
C MET A 323 4.27 14.03 10.45
N ILE A 324 2.97 13.97 10.19
CA ILE A 324 2.36 14.26 8.88
C ILE A 324 2.48 15.75 8.57
N SER A 325 2.14 16.61 9.54
CA SER A 325 2.13 18.08 9.36
C SER A 325 3.51 18.66 9.03
N ASN A 326 4.57 17.99 9.45
CA ASN A 326 5.96 18.33 9.12
C ASN A 326 6.41 17.86 7.73
N ARG A 327 5.51 17.28 6.93
CA ARG A 327 5.77 16.73 5.58
C ARG A 327 4.82 17.33 4.54
N ARG A 328 5.01 16.96 3.28
CA ARG A 328 4.03 17.26 2.22
C ARG A 328 2.82 16.37 2.40
N TRP A 329 1.69 16.94 2.76
CA TRP A 329 0.45 16.18 2.91
C TRP A 329 -0.76 16.94 2.38
N MET A 330 -1.81 16.22 2.02
CA MET A 330 -3.10 16.76 1.59
C MET A 330 -4.22 15.79 1.96
N GLU A 331 -5.38 16.34 2.29
CA GLU A 331 -6.62 15.59 2.41
C GLU A 331 -7.27 15.43 1.03
N LEU A 332 -7.81 14.24 0.74
CA LEU A 332 -8.53 13.97 -0.50
C LEU A 332 -9.99 14.39 -0.45
N LEU A 333 -10.61 14.33 0.75
CA LEU A 333 -12.02 14.62 0.97
C LEU A 333 -12.35 16.09 0.69
N ARG A 334 -13.61 16.32 0.32
CA ARG A 334 -14.21 17.66 0.26
C ARG A 334 -14.53 18.13 1.69
N PRO A 335 -13.92 19.18 2.19
CA PRO A 335 -14.31 19.76 3.48
C PRO A 335 -15.75 20.29 3.41
N ASN A 336 -16.49 20.14 4.49
CA ASN A 336 -17.90 20.57 4.56
C ASN A 336 -18.09 22.09 4.46
N ASN A 337 -17.02 22.88 4.68
CA ASN A 337 -17.04 24.34 4.58
C ASN A 337 -15.72 24.81 3.99
N GLU A 338 -15.80 25.58 2.91
CA GLU A 338 -14.80 26.47 2.34
C GLU A 338 -13.77 25.89 1.34
N ASP A 339 -13.43 26.74 0.36
CA ASP A 339 -12.43 26.64 -0.70
C ASP A 339 -12.20 25.24 -1.29
N MET A 340 -13.08 24.90 -2.22
CA MET A 340 -12.81 23.79 -3.12
C MET A 340 -11.50 24.06 -3.85
N GLY A 341 -10.50 23.22 -3.62
CA GLY A 341 -9.34 23.19 -4.50
C GLY A 341 -9.82 23.16 -5.95
N SER A 342 -9.21 23.93 -6.82
CA SER A 342 -9.63 24.07 -8.22
C SER A 342 -9.86 22.73 -8.94
N LEU A 343 -9.14 21.67 -8.54
CA LEU A 343 -9.26 20.35 -9.09
C LEU A 343 -10.55 19.63 -8.67
N GLY A 344 -10.91 19.68 -7.38
CA GLY A 344 -12.12 19.01 -6.88
C GLY A 344 -13.41 19.57 -7.45
N SER A 345 -13.44 20.88 -7.79
CA SER A 345 -14.60 21.54 -8.40
C SER A 345 -14.89 21.06 -9.84
N LYS A 346 -13.91 20.45 -10.51
CA LYS A 346 -14.06 19.91 -11.84
C LYS A 346 -14.74 18.54 -11.89
N PHE A 347 -14.85 17.88 -10.71
CA PHE A 347 -15.51 16.57 -10.62
C PHE A 347 -16.93 16.69 -10.12
N SER A 348 -17.84 15.93 -10.76
CA SER A 348 -19.23 15.77 -10.34
C SER A 348 -19.65 14.29 -10.33
N PRO A 349 -20.68 13.92 -9.55
CA PRO A 349 -21.20 12.55 -9.58
C PRO A 349 -21.74 12.19 -10.97
N GLY A 350 -21.44 10.97 -11.46
CA GLY A 350 -21.99 10.47 -12.70
C GLY A 350 -23.52 10.28 -12.65
N MET A 351 -24.16 10.33 -13.82
CA MET A 351 -25.61 10.15 -13.95
C MET A 351 -25.99 8.69 -13.66
N ARG A 352 -27.06 8.48 -12.87
CA ARG A 352 -27.57 7.15 -12.50
C ARG A 352 -28.79 6.77 -13.29
N PHE A 353 -28.80 5.54 -13.85
CA PHE A 353 -29.85 5.02 -14.72
C PHE A 353 -30.76 3.97 -14.05
N ALA A 354 -30.37 3.41 -12.91
CA ALA A 354 -31.15 2.44 -12.13
C ALA A 354 -31.73 1.29 -12.96
N GLY A 355 -30.96 0.74 -13.90
CA GLY A 355 -31.35 -0.37 -14.77
C GLY A 355 -32.19 0.04 -16.01
N GLN A 356 -32.45 1.33 -16.22
CA GLN A 356 -33.16 1.84 -17.39
C GLN A 356 -32.24 1.92 -18.62
N ILE A 357 -31.98 0.79 -19.24
CA ILE A 357 -30.96 0.65 -20.29
C ILE A 357 -31.25 1.58 -21.49
N LYS A 358 -32.53 1.78 -21.85
CA LYS A 358 -32.90 2.70 -22.94
C LYS A 358 -32.49 4.14 -22.65
N ASN A 359 -32.66 4.60 -21.41
CA ASN A 359 -32.23 5.93 -20.98
C ASN A 359 -30.73 6.06 -21.00
N PHE A 360 -30.02 5.00 -20.58
CA PHE A 360 -28.57 4.93 -20.65
C PHE A 360 -28.05 5.05 -22.09
N VAL A 361 -28.63 4.30 -23.06
CA VAL A 361 -28.23 4.38 -24.48
C VAL A 361 -28.49 5.79 -25.04
N ASN A 362 -29.67 6.36 -24.78
CA ASN A 362 -30.02 7.72 -25.23
C ASN A 362 -29.03 8.77 -24.64
N TYR A 363 -28.61 8.59 -23.39
CA TYR A 363 -27.63 9.45 -22.76
C TYR A 363 -26.27 9.35 -23.47
N LEU A 364 -25.77 8.13 -23.73
CA LEU A 364 -24.55 7.92 -24.49
C LEU A 364 -24.57 8.57 -25.86
N GLU A 365 -25.70 8.44 -26.60
CA GLU A 365 -25.87 9.09 -27.91
C GLU A 365 -25.78 10.63 -27.82
N THR A 366 -26.38 11.20 -26.78
CA THR A 366 -26.35 12.65 -26.56
C THR A 366 -24.91 13.11 -26.30
N CYS A 367 -24.21 12.47 -25.40
CA CYS A 367 -22.80 12.77 -25.10
C CYS A 367 -21.89 12.59 -26.34
N CYS A 368 -22.15 11.54 -27.16
CA CYS A 368 -21.41 11.35 -28.43
C CYS A 368 -21.63 12.53 -29.40
N ARG A 369 -22.86 13.05 -29.52
CA ARG A 369 -23.17 14.20 -30.37
C ARG A 369 -22.55 15.49 -29.87
N GLU A 370 -22.45 15.67 -28.57
CA GLU A 370 -21.78 16.81 -27.91
C GLU A 370 -20.26 16.72 -27.99
N GLY A 371 -19.75 15.52 -28.31
CA GLY A 371 -18.32 15.25 -28.48
C GLY A 371 -17.59 15.03 -27.16
N ASP A 372 -18.32 14.62 -26.13
CA ASP A 372 -17.77 14.24 -24.82
C ASP A 372 -16.99 12.92 -24.92
N GLU A 373 -16.08 12.69 -23.95
CA GLU A 373 -15.36 11.43 -23.81
C GLU A 373 -16.09 10.51 -22.82
N MET A 374 -16.29 9.24 -23.20
CA MET A 374 -16.98 8.28 -22.34
C MET A 374 -16.18 7.01 -22.16
N VAL A 375 -16.10 6.56 -20.92
CA VAL A 375 -15.50 5.27 -20.56
C VAL A 375 -16.47 4.49 -19.71
N ILE A 376 -16.93 3.37 -20.24
CA ILE A 376 -17.84 2.44 -19.55
C ILE A 376 -17.01 1.31 -18.95
N VAL A 377 -17.02 1.22 -17.62
CA VAL A 377 -16.33 0.15 -16.88
C VAL A 377 -17.36 -0.83 -16.35
N THR A 378 -17.42 -2.04 -16.92
CA THR A 378 -18.48 -2.99 -16.65
C THR A 378 -18.00 -4.44 -16.66
N ARG A 379 -18.62 -5.29 -15.86
CA ARG A 379 -18.46 -6.74 -15.93
C ARG A 379 -19.35 -7.39 -17.03
N GLN A 380 -20.27 -6.63 -17.60
CA GLN A 380 -21.20 -7.10 -18.65
C GLN A 380 -20.83 -6.55 -20.03
N LEU A 381 -19.54 -6.53 -20.33
CA LEU A 381 -18.99 -5.92 -21.53
C LEU A 381 -19.70 -6.37 -22.83
N SER A 382 -19.81 -7.68 -23.05
CA SER A 382 -20.42 -8.25 -24.28
C SER A 382 -21.86 -7.80 -24.44
N ARG A 383 -22.66 -7.91 -23.35
CA ARG A 383 -24.08 -7.52 -23.37
C ARG A 383 -24.27 -6.03 -23.63
N LEU A 384 -23.46 -5.16 -22.99
CA LEU A 384 -23.64 -3.72 -23.22
C LEU A 384 -23.18 -3.29 -24.61
N LYS A 385 -22.16 -3.95 -25.17
CA LYS A 385 -21.73 -3.72 -26.55
C LYS A 385 -22.84 -4.14 -27.57
N GLU A 386 -23.43 -5.33 -27.39
CA GLU A 386 -24.55 -5.78 -28.24
C GLU A 386 -25.72 -4.78 -28.19
N ILE A 387 -26.14 -4.36 -26.99
CA ILE A 387 -27.20 -3.37 -26.83
C ILE A 387 -26.86 -2.04 -27.52
N TRP A 388 -25.63 -1.60 -27.39
CA TRP A 388 -25.15 -0.38 -28.04
C TRP A 388 -25.18 -0.50 -29.56
N GLU A 389 -24.66 -1.60 -30.10
CA GLU A 389 -24.64 -1.88 -31.55
C GLU A 389 -26.03 -2.02 -32.16
N GLU A 390 -27.00 -2.59 -31.40
CA GLU A 390 -28.40 -2.77 -31.86
C GLU A 390 -29.26 -1.50 -31.77
N GLN A 391 -28.99 -0.63 -30.77
CA GLN A 391 -29.88 0.49 -30.44
C GLN A 391 -29.34 1.86 -30.83
N SER A 392 -28.01 1.97 -31.08
CA SER A 392 -27.41 3.26 -31.43
C SER A 392 -27.51 3.56 -32.92
N ASP A 393 -27.76 4.83 -33.24
CA ASP A 393 -27.72 5.33 -34.62
C ASP A 393 -26.29 5.33 -35.18
N ALA A 394 -26.12 5.23 -36.50
CA ALA A 394 -24.82 5.17 -37.18
C ALA A 394 -23.85 6.34 -36.88
N CYS A 395 -24.32 7.44 -36.30
CA CYS A 395 -23.52 8.57 -35.85
C CYS A 395 -22.74 8.31 -34.55
N ALA A 396 -23.04 7.23 -33.84
CA ALA A 396 -22.48 6.93 -32.51
C ALA A 396 -21.13 6.21 -32.57
N HIS A 397 -20.57 5.94 -33.72
CA HIS A 397 -19.26 5.28 -33.87
C HIS A 397 -18.09 6.26 -33.75
N SER A 398 -18.27 7.34 -32.98
CA SER A 398 -17.18 8.26 -32.66
C SER A 398 -16.15 7.57 -31.75
N GLY A 399 -14.87 7.77 -31.99
CA GLY A 399 -13.76 7.19 -31.18
C GLY A 399 -13.73 7.65 -29.71
N ASN A 400 -14.74 8.37 -29.24
CA ASN A 400 -14.85 8.95 -27.90
C ASN A 400 -15.52 8.02 -26.88
N LEU A 401 -16.08 6.88 -27.30
CA LEU A 401 -16.67 5.87 -26.41
C LEU A 401 -15.77 4.66 -26.28
N LYS A 402 -15.40 4.30 -25.05
CA LYS A 402 -14.59 3.13 -24.73
C LYS A 402 -15.27 2.24 -23.71
N PHE A 403 -15.26 0.94 -23.95
CA PHE A 403 -15.73 -0.07 -23.00
C PHE A 403 -14.55 -0.84 -22.44
N ILE A 404 -14.51 -1.01 -21.11
CA ILE A 404 -13.47 -1.73 -20.38
C ILE A 404 -14.12 -2.81 -19.51
N GLU A 405 -13.68 -4.05 -19.67
CA GLU A 405 -14.11 -5.15 -18.81
C GLU A 405 -13.36 -5.10 -17.49
N SER A 406 -14.00 -4.56 -16.45
CA SER A 406 -13.45 -4.44 -15.11
C SER A 406 -14.52 -4.08 -14.09
N THR A 407 -14.12 -3.83 -12.85
CA THR A 407 -15.00 -3.42 -11.75
C THR A 407 -14.45 -2.16 -11.09
N LEU A 408 -15.24 -1.11 -11.07
CA LEU A 408 -15.03 0.09 -10.26
C LEU A 408 -16.22 0.30 -9.32
N GLY A 409 -15.97 0.98 -8.18
CA GLY A 409 -17.00 1.25 -7.19
C GLY A 409 -18.09 2.18 -7.69
N GLU A 410 -17.71 3.37 -8.09
CA GLU A 410 -18.61 4.45 -8.50
C GLU A 410 -17.99 5.22 -9.67
N GLY A 411 -18.84 5.71 -10.57
CA GLY A 411 -18.48 6.60 -11.66
C GLY A 411 -18.34 8.06 -11.24
N TRP A 412 -17.89 8.87 -12.18
CA TRP A 412 -17.72 10.32 -12.03
C TRP A 412 -17.67 11.00 -13.39
N ASP A 413 -17.98 12.30 -13.39
CA ASP A 413 -17.84 13.19 -14.53
C ASP A 413 -16.73 14.19 -14.24
N LEU A 414 -15.88 14.49 -15.23
CA LEU A 414 -14.81 15.48 -15.17
C LEU A 414 -15.01 16.53 -16.26
N GLU A 415 -15.20 17.79 -15.84
CA GLU A 415 -15.22 18.93 -16.74
C GLU A 415 -13.82 19.21 -17.29
N LEU A 416 -13.65 19.16 -18.60
CA LEU A 416 -12.37 19.39 -19.29
C LEU A 416 -12.16 20.87 -19.61
N ASP A 417 -10.92 21.29 -19.75
CA ASP A 417 -10.53 22.65 -20.16
C ASP A 417 -11.08 23.02 -21.55
N SER A 418 -11.42 22.03 -22.36
CA SER A 418 -12.07 22.20 -23.66
C SER A 418 -13.55 22.57 -23.59
N GLY A 419 -14.15 22.58 -22.42
CA GLY A 419 -15.60 22.74 -22.20
C GLY A 419 -16.41 21.46 -22.45
N LYS A 420 -15.74 20.31 -22.73
CA LYS A 420 -16.37 18.99 -22.84
C LYS A 420 -16.27 18.26 -21.51
N THR A 421 -16.95 17.11 -21.42
CA THR A 421 -16.92 16.26 -20.20
C THR A 421 -16.31 14.90 -20.50
N LEU A 422 -15.53 14.40 -19.57
CA LEU A 422 -15.09 12.99 -19.53
C LEU A 422 -15.96 12.25 -18.52
N HIS A 423 -16.77 11.30 -19.03
CA HIS A 423 -17.64 10.46 -18.23
C HIS A 423 -17.00 9.12 -17.93
N CYS A 424 -16.89 8.77 -16.66
CA CYS A 424 -16.55 7.42 -16.19
C CYS A 424 -17.84 6.81 -15.61
N ILE A 425 -18.43 5.83 -16.30
CA ILE A 425 -19.69 5.22 -15.92
C ILE A 425 -19.44 3.75 -15.56
N THR A 426 -20.00 3.30 -14.43
CA THR A 426 -19.80 1.93 -13.92
C THR A 426 -21.13 1.15 -13.85
N ASP A 427 -21.03 -0.13 -13.50
CA ASP A 427 -22.21 -0.97 -13.27
C ASP A 427 -23.14 -0.38 -12.18
N GLY A 428 -22.58 0.39 -11.22
CA GLY A 428 -23.35 1.09 -10.19
C GLY A 428 -24.31 2.12 -10.76
N GLU A 429 -23.85 2.95 -11.69
CA GLU A 429 -24.67 3.96 -12.37
C GLU A 429 -25.66 3.33 -13.35
N ILE A 430 -25.23 2.30 -14.11
CA ILE A 430 -26.05 1.67 -15.15
C ILE A 430 -27.19 0.86 -14.53
N PHE A 431 -26.87 -0.04 -13.59
CA PHE A 431 -27.82 -1.03 -13.06
C PHE A 431 -28.36 -0.70 -11.67
N GLY A 432 -27.79 0.30 -10.98
CA GLY A 432 -28.14 0.62 -9.60
C GLY A 432 -27.58 -0.40 -8.59
N TRP A 433 -26.53 -1.14 -8.95
CA TRP A 433 -25.92 -2.11 -8.04
C TRP A 433 -25.06 -1.38 -7.01
N GLU A 434 -25.52 -1.40 -5.78
CA GLU A 434 -24.68 -0.98 -4.66
C GLU A 434 -23.67 -2.10 -4.34
N ARG A 435 -22.42 -1.75 -4.13
CA ARG A 435 -21.50 -2.69 -3.49
C ARG A 435 -22.04 -3.03 -2.10
N PRO A 436 -22.05 -4.31 -1.70
CA PRO A 436 -22.31 -4.64 -0.31
C PRO A 436 -21.33 -3.84 0.54
N GLN A 437 -21.84 -2.94 1.37
CA GLN A 437 -21.01 -2.29 2.37
C GLN A 437 -20.57 -3.36 3.36
N PRO A 438 -19.28 -3.41 3.78
CA PRO A 438 -18.88 -4.21 4.91
C PRO A 438 -19.80 -3.87 6.07
N ARG A 439 -20.41 -4.88 6.67
CA ARG A 439 -21.24 -4.66 7.86
C ARG A 439 -20.35 -4.11 8.95
N ALA A 440 -20.75 -2.99 9.53
CA ALA A 440 -20.11 -2.36 10.68
C ALA A 440 -20.02 -3.33 11.86
#